data_28573d8e5fe28408a887a91265a664fe
#
_entry.id   28573d8e5fe28408a887a91265a664fe
#
_cell.length_a   1.000
_cell.length_b   1.000
_cell.length_c   1.000
_cell.angle_alpha   90.00
_cell.angle_beta   90.00
_cell.angle_gamma   90.00
#
_symmetry.space_group_name_H-M   'P 1'
#
loop_
_entity.id
_entity.type
_entity.pdbx_description
1 polymer ?
#
loop_
_entity_poly.entity_id
_entity_poly.type
_entity_poly.pdbx_seq_one_letter_code
_entity_poly.pdbx_strand_id
1 'polypeptide(L)'
;MSKLAAAVFTGLLGGWGLCSAAWAEGITGDVGVGLSYQPHDPSGSRYETRPVPYLDLDWGDVSLSTDDGLTWSALDTHGLTAGPYINYLPGRTSNGELQGLRNVSDMAEVGGFVQYAPANFWRVYAQLGQAVGGGHSQSGALGKIGGELGYPLGGGIIGSSGLVAHFADARQTNTFFGVDNNEAVASGLRPYNASGGFQNVTLSQSFAFPLAPHWSLLTSASWVHLVGSAAKSSIVKEAGHVNQGQVQTAISYTFD
;
A
#
# COMPACT_ATOMS: atom_id res chain seq x y z
N MET A 1 23.88 -9.09 -2.79
CA MET A 1 23.85 -8.06 -1.73
C MET A 1 22.38 -7.68 -1.59
N SER A 2 21.70 -8.20 -0.55
CA SER A 2 20.24 -8.04 -0.39
C SER A 2 19.87 -6.59 -0.18
N LYS A 3 19.00 -6.07 -1.03
CA LYS A 3 18.33 -4.78 -0.79
C LYS A 3 17.38 -4.96 0.39
N LEU A 4 17.34 -4.03 1.31
CA LEU A 4 16.39 -4.02 2.42
C LEU A 4 14.97 -3.82 1.87
N ALA A 5 14.16 -4.85 1.98
CA ALA A 5 12.73 -4.75 1.70
C ALA A 5 12.04 -4.10 2.90
N ALA A 6 11.42 -2.98 2.69
CA ALA A 6 10.51 -2.37 3.65
C ALA A 6 9.09 -2.71 3.24
N ALA A 7 8.44 -3.57 4.01
CA ALA A 7 7.12 -4.08 3.70
C ALA A 7 6.02 -3.27 4.37
N VAL A 8 5.23 -2.56 3.61
CA VAL A 8 3.87 -2.11 3.98
C VAL A 8 2.90 -2.83 3.04
N PHE A 9 2.15 -3.78 3.55
CA PHE A 9 1.31 -4.69 2.77
C PHE A 9 -0.08 -4.12 2.47
N THR A 10 -0.53 -4.22 1.23
CA THR A 10 -1.93 -4.04 0.87
C THR A 10 -2.42 -5.25 0.08
N GLY A 11 -3.41 -5.97 0.61
CA GLY A 11 -3.77 -7.30 0.16
C GLY A 11 -4.48 -7.40 -1.18
N LEU A 12 -4.25 -8.52 -1.86
CA LEU A 12 -4.98 -9.00 -3.04
C LEU A 12 -5.32 -10.48 -2.89
N LEU A 13 -6.58 -10.82 -3.05
CA LEU A 13 -7.06 -12.19 -3.20
C LEU A 13 -7.57 -12.42 -4.62
N GLY A 14 -7.00 -13.35 -5.33
CA GLY A 14 -7.54 -13.85 -6.59
C GLY A 14 -6.75 -15.02 -7.16
N GLY A 15 -7.27 -16.24 -6.97
CA GLY A 15 -7.00 -17.39 -7.83
C GLY A 15 -5.77 -18.25 -7.50
N TRP A 16 -5.98 -19.34 -6.76
CA TRP A 16 -5.00 -20.38 -6.50
C TRP A 16 -4.77 -21.22 -7.76
N GLY A 17 -3.67 -20.96 -8.44
CA GLY A 17 -3.08 -21.87 -9.41
C GLY A 17 -1.67 -22.18 -8.96
N LEU A 18 -1.43 -23.40 -8.45
CA LEU A 18 -0.06 -23.89 -8.27
C LEU A 18 0.57 -24.08 -9.65
N CYS A 19 1.10 -23.01 -10.22
CA CYS A 19 2.07 -23.11 -11.29
C CYS A 19 3.39 -23.54 -10.68
N SER A 20 3.88 -24.72 -11.03
CA SER A 20 5.31 -25.04 -10.93
C SER A 20 6.04 -24.03 -11.79
N ALA A 21 6.55 -22.95 -11.14
CA ALA A 21 7.31 -21.93 -11.80
C ALA A 21 8.62 -22.55 -12.31
N ALA A 22 8.75 -22.65 -13.62
CA ALA A 22 10.07 -22.67 -14.22
C ALA A 22 10.65 -21.29 -13.98
N TRP A 23 11.50 -21.16 -12.96
CA TRP A 23 12.18 -19.92 -12.61
C TRP A 23 13.05 -19.51 -13.79
N ALA A 24 12.75 -18.36 -14.38
CA ALA A 24 13.58 -17.79 -15.42
C ALA A 24 14.91 -17.37 -14.77
N GLU A 25 16.03 -17.73 -15.39
CA GLU A 25 17.36 -17.27 -14.98
C GLU A 25 17.35 -15.72 -14.89
N GLY A 26 17.73 -15.19 -13.71
CA GLY A 26 17.88 -13.75 -13.50
C GLY A 26 16.82 -13.04 -12.65
N ILE A 27 15.82 -13.74 -12.10
CA ILE A 27 14.91 -13.16 -11.10
C ILE A 27 15.50 -13.39 -9.72
N THR A 28 15.62 -12.33 -8.94
CA THR A 28 16.06 -12.35 -7.53
C THR A 28 15.01 -11.74 -6.63
N GLY A 29 15.05 -12.03 -5.34
CA GLY A 29 14.17 -11.39 -4.36
C GLY A 29 13.44 -12.34 -3.44
N ASP A 30 12.30 -11.89 -2.93
CA ASP A 30 11.55 -12.54 -1.87
C ASP A 30 10.11 -12.84 -2.32
N VAL A 31 9.64 -14.04 -2.01
CA VAL A 31 8.22 -14.39 -2.10
C VAL A 31 7.74 -14.95 -0.77
N GLY A 32 6.52 -14.63 -0.39
CA GLY A 32 5.99 -15.09 0.88
C GLY A 32 4.49 -15.05 0.97
N VAL A 33 3.99 -15.55 2.09
CA VAL A 33 2.58 -15.51 2.44
C VAL A 33 2.44 -15.21 3.91
N GLY A 34 1.44 -14.44 4.26
CA GLY A 34 1.21 -14.02 5.62
C GLY A 34 -0.23 -13.72 5.95
N LEU A 35 -0.40 -13.13 7.12
CA LEU A 35 -1.67 -12.64 7.63
C LEU A 35 -1.53 -11.17 8.00
N SER A 36 -2.56 -10.39 7.68
CA SER A 36 -2.68 -9.00 8.09
C SER A 36 -3.94 -8.84 8.93
N TYR A 37 -3.82 -8.11 10.04
CA TYR A 37 -4.96 -7.59 10.81
C TYR A 37 -5.01 -6.09 10.58
N GLN A 38 -6.03 -5.64 9.87
CA GLN A 38 -6.14 -4.28 9.33
C GLN A 38 -7.59 -3.81 9.27
N PRO A 39 -7.84 -2.49 9.12
CA PRO A 39 -9.17 -2.00 8.82
C PRO A 39 -9.70 -2.62 7.53
N HIS A 40 -10.96 -3.03 7.53
CA HIS A 40 -11.65 -3.57 6.36
C HIS A 40 -11.69 -2.55 5.21
N ASP A 41 -11.89 -1.28 5.55
CA ASP A 41 -11.95 -0.14 4.62
C ASP A 41 -11.11 1.02 5.15
N PRO A 42 -10.48 1.82 4.29
CA PRO A 42 -9.65 2.97 4.70
C PRO A 42 -10.39 4.03 5.50
N SER A 43 -11.71 4.05 5.46
CA SER A 43 -12.56 5.03 6.14
C SER A 43 -13.39 4.44 7.29
N GLY A 44 -13.44 3.10 7.43
CA GLY A 44 -14.25 2.40 8.43
C GLY A 44 -13.56 2.14 9.76
N SER A 45 -14.30 1.56 10.70
CA SER A 45 -13.81 1.18 12.03
C SER A 45 -13.64 -0.32 12.22
N ARG A 46 -14.21 -1.12 11.32
CA ARG A 46 -14.18 -2.58 11.42
C ARG A 46 -12.82 -3.12 10.97
N TYR A 47 -12.26 -4.00 11.78
CA TYR A 47 -11.01 -4.73 11.50
C TYR A 47 -11.29 -6.15 11.06
N GLU A 48 -10.38 -6.69 10.26
CA GLU A 48 -10.43 -8.08 9.85
C GLU A 48 -9.03 -8.67 9.66
N THR A 49 -8.95 -9.99 9.71
CA THR A 49 -7.75 -10.74 9.36
C THR A 49 -7.87 -11.22 7.92
N ARG A 50 -6.89 -10.89 7.10
CA ARG A 50 -6.80 -11.32 5.70
C ARG A 50 -5.49 -12.05 5.45
N PRO A 51 -5.48 -13.09 4.61
CA PRO A 51 -4.25 -13.59 4.03
C PRO A 51 -3.68 -12.54 3.08
N VAL A 52 -2.36 -12.37 3.10
CA VAL A 52 -1.66 -11.41 2.25
C VAL A 52 -0.46 -12.08 1.57
N PRO A 53 -0.28 -11.90 0.26
CA PRO A 53 0.97 -12.26 -0.39
C PRO A 53 2.06 -11.28 0.01
N TYR A 54 3.30 -11.73 0.00
CA TYR A 54 4.48 -10.89 0.07
C TYR A 54 5.30 -11.12 -1.20
N LEU A 55 5.58 -10.05 -1.92
CA LEU A 55 6.37 -10.08 -3.15
C LEU A 55 7.36 -8.92 -3.11
N ASP A 56 8.61 -9.22 -3.38
CA ASP A 56 9.69 -8.25 -3.61
C ASP A 56 10.67 -8.87 -4.60
N LEU A 57 10.42 -8.68 -5.89
CA LEU A 57 11.07 -9.36 -6.99
C LEU A 57 11.76 -8.35 -7.90
N ASP A 58 12.99 -8.64 -8.26
CA ASP A 58 13.79 -7.87 -9.20
C ASP A 58 14.22 -8.73 -10.39
N TRP A 59 14.09 -8.19 -11.61
CA TRP A 59 14.69 -8.75 -12.83
C TRP A 59 15.16 -7.63 -13.76
N GLY A 60 16.46 -7.36 -13.70
CA GLY A 60 17.07 -6.25 -14.42
C GLY A 60 16.53 -4.90 -13.97
N ASP A 61 15.96 -4.14 -14.90
CA ASP A 61 15.40 -2.81 -14.63
C ASP A 61 13.92 -2.85 -14.15
N VAL A 62 13.35 -4.02 -14.03
CA VAL A 62 11.95 -4.21 -13.65
C VAL A 62 11.89 -4.77 -12.23
N SER A 63 11.00 -4.24 -11.39
CA SER A 63 10.74 -4.74 -10.05
C SER A 63 9.24 -4.90 -9.82
N LEU A 64 8.87 -5.93 -9.06
CA LEU A 64 7.49 -6.15 -8.62
C LEU A 64 7.48 -6.28 -7.10
N SER A 65 6.83 -5.36 -6.43
CA SER A 65 6.63 -5.46 -4.98
C SER A 65 5.17 -5.30 -4.58
N THR A 66 4.83 -5.83 -3.42
CA THR A 66 3.48 -5.67 -2.84
C THR A 66 3.17 -4.20 -2.55
N ASP A 67 4.20 -3.37 -2.28
CA ASP A 67 4.04 -1.98 -1.84
C ASP A 67 4.05 -0.96 -2.98
N ASP A 68 4.96 -1.17 -3.95
CA ASP A 68 5.20 -0.21 -5.03
C ASP A 68 4.60 -0.67 -6.37
N GLY A 69 4.06 -1.91 -6.42
CA GLY A 69 3.52 -2.52 -7.63
C GLY A 69 4.61 -2.95 -8.60
N LEU A 70 4.28 -2.99 -9.88
CA LEU A 70 5.22 -3.23 -10.98
C LEU A 70 5.85 -1.90 -11.38
N THR A 71 7.17 -1.81 -11.29
CA THR A 71 7.95 -0.63 -11.64
C THR A 71 8.97 -0.96 -12.72
N TRP A 72 9.27 0.00 -13.58
CA TRP A 72 10.36 -0.09 -14.54
C TRP A 72 11.30 1.10 -14.34
N SER A 73 12.55 0.81 -13.98
CA SER A 73 13.62 1.79 -13.77
C SER A 73 14.21 2.27 -15.11
N ALA A 74 13.47 3.15 -15.81
CA ALA A 74 13.92 3.71 -17.09
C ALA A 74 15.15 4.61 -16.94
N LEU A 75 15.38 5.13 -15.76
CA LEU A 75 16.58 5.85 -15.34
C LEU A 75 17.12 5.19 -14.07
N ASP A 76 18.38 4.79 -14.08
CA ASP A 76 19.12 4.35 -12.89
C ASP A 76 20.54 4.91 -12.95
N THR A 77 20.85 5.85 -12.05
CA THR A 77 22.14 6.49 -11.98
C THR A 77 22.45 7.01 -10.58
N HIS A 78 23.61 6.63 -10.04
CA HIS A 78 24.12 7.11 -8.73
C HIS A 78 23.11 7.04 -7.58
N GLY A 79 22.28 5.99 -7.56
CA GLY A 79 21.23 5.79 -6.55
C GLY A 79 19.93 6.56 -6.82
N LEU A 80 19.86 7.32 -7.92
CA LEU A 80 18.62 7.92 -8.41
C LEU A 80 17.98 6.96 -9.42
N THR A 81 16.75 6.52 -9.13
CA THR A 81 15.93 5.70 -10.03
C THR A 81 14.64 6.42 -10.35
N ALA A 82 14.18 6.32 -11.59
CA ALA A 82 12.90 6.90 -12.00
C ALA A 82 12.32 6.13 -13.19
N GLY A 83 11.00 6.09 -13.28
CA GLY A 83 10.32 5.43 -14.38
C GLY A 83 8.81 5.33 -14.19
N PRO A 84 8.13 4.62 -15.10
CA PRO A 84 6.71 4.33 -14.94
C PRO A 84 6.45 3.22 -13.93
N TYR A 85 5.24 3.22 -13.37
CA TYR A 85 4.75 2.14 -12.54
C TYR A 85 3.27 1.87 -12.79
N ILE A 86 2.85 0.67 -12.40
CA ILE A 86 1.45 0.28 -12.27
C ILE A 86 1.26 -0.43 -10.93
N ASN A 87 0.27 0.00 -10.16
CA ASN A 87 -0.06 -0.59 -8.88
C ASN A 87 -1.55 -0.93 -8.81
N TYR A 88 -1.92 -1.84 -7.92
CA TYR A 88 -3.31 -2.16 -7.62
C TYR A 88 -3.85 -1.19 -6.57
N LEU A 89 -5.02 -0.66 -6.84
CA LEU A 89 -5.76 0.22 -5.94
C LEU A 89 -7.07 -0.49 -5.54
N PRO A 90 -7.15 -1.01 -4.30
CA PRO A 90 -8.33 -1.73 -3.85
C PRO A 90 -9.54 -0.81 -3.78
N GLY A 91 -10.68 -1.34 -4.12
CA GLY A 91 -11.97 -0.68 -3.99
C GLY A 91 -12.51 -0.71 -2.56
N ARG A 92 -13.80 -0.42 -2.42
CA ARG A 92 -14.54 -0.50 -1.16
C ARG A 92 -15.89 -1.15 -1.39
N THR A 93 -16.21 -2.18 -0.61
CA THR A 93 -17.55 -2.76 -0.55
C THR A 93 -18.32 -2.15 0.60
N SER A 94 -19.42 -1.47 0.28
CA SER A 94 -20.23 -0.78 1.27
C SER A 94 -21.17 -1.74 1.97
N ASN A 95 -20.73 -2.27 3.09
CA ASN A 95 -21.47 -3.15 3.96
C ASN A 95 -21.31 -2.76 5.45
N GLY A 96 -22.11 -3.34 6.34
CA GLY A 96 -22.02 -3.02 7.77
C GLY A 96 -22.22 -1.54 8.06
N GLU A 97 -21.24 -0.90 8.68
CA GLU A 97 -21.26 0.53 9.03
C GLU A 97 -21.28 1.48 7.83
N LEU A 98 -20.87 0.99 6.66
CA LEU A 98 -20.84 1.74 5.40
C LEU A 98 -22.04 1.40 4.49
N GLN A 99 -23.02 0.65 4.99
CA GLN A 99 -24.22 0.32 4.23
C GLN A 99 -24.96 1.58 3.79
N GLY A 100 -25.38 1.60 2.52
CA GLY A 100 -26.05 2.77 1.93
C GLY A 100 -25.12 3.71 1.19
N LEU A 101 -23.79 3.56 1.34
CA LEU A 101 -22.81 4.23 0.48
C LEU A 101 -22.63 3.48 -0.84
N ARG A 102 -22.08 4.15 -1.86
CA ARG A 102 -21.69 3.49 -3.11
C ARG A 102 -20.55 2.50 -2.90
N ASN A 103 -20.54 1.42 -3.67
CA ASN A 103 -19.36 0.59 -3.83
C ASN A 103 -18.31 1.35 -4.67
N VAL A 104 -17.05 1.14 -4.32
CA VAL A 104 -15.91 1.59 -5.11
C VAL A 104 -15.28 0.35 -5.73
N SER A 105 -15.19 0.32 -7.06
CA SER A 105 -14.56 -0.80 -7.78
C SER A 105 -13.05 -0.79 -7.56
N ASP A 106 -12.45 -1.96 -7.68
CA ASP A 106 -11.01 -2.06 -7.80
C ASP A 106 -10.51 -1.33 -9.03
N MET A 107 -9.36 -0.69 -8.90
CA MET A 107 -8.73 0.11 -9.95
C MET A 107 -7.26 -0.26 -10.08
N ALA A 108 -6.64 0.18 -11.17
CA ALA A 108 -5.20 0.25 -11.28
C ALA A 108 -4.76 1.71 -11.09
N GLU A 109 -3.63 1.91 -10.46
CA GLU A 109 -2.91 3.18 -10.44
C GLU A 109 -1.77 3.11 -11.46
N VAL A 110 -1.74 4.03 -12.43
CA VAL A 110 -0.70 4.10 -13.47
C VAL A 110 -0.05 5.46 -13.40
N GLY A 111 1.27 5.50 -13.33
CA GLY A 111 1.98 6.76 -13.14
C GLY A 111 3.48 6.68 -13.29
N GLY A 112 4.16 7.65 -12.70
CA GLY A 112 5.60 7.74 -12.64
C GLY A 112 6.11 7.79 -11.20
N PHE A 113 7.29 7.25 -10.98
CA PHE A 113 7.99 7.31 -9.72
C PHE A 113 9.38 7.91 -9.85
N VAL A 114 9.87 8.43 -8.76
CA VAL A 114 11.27 8.79 -8.54
C VAL A 114 11.68 8.32 -7.16
N GLN A 115 12.86 7.72 -7.06
CA GLN A 115 13.45 7.26 -5.82
C GLN A 115 14.92 7.66 -5.77
N TYR A 116 15.38 8.05 -4.59
CA TYR A 116 16.79 8.28 -4.30
C TYR A 116 17.22 7.39 -3.14
N ALA A 117 18.10 6.44 -3.44
CA ALA A 117 18.63 5.42 -2.53
C ALA A 117 20.13 5.24 -2.76
N PRO A 118 20.99 6.22 -2.34
CA PRO A 118 22.43 6.16 -2.58
C PRO A 118 23.14 5.11 -1.73
N ALA A 119 22.44 4.56 -0.74
CA ALA A 119 22.91 3.49 0.14
C ALA A 119 21.80 2.48 0.41
N ASN A 120 22.17 1.23 0.69
CA ASN A 120 21.23 0.12 0.85
C ASN A 120 20.36 0.18 2.13
N PHE A 121 20.57 1.17 2.99
CA PHE A 121 19.90 1.24 4.29
C PHE A 121 18.91 2.39 4.40
N TRP A 122 18.74 3.23 3.36
CA TRP A 122 17.71 4.27 3.35
C TRP A 122 17.30 4.65 1.94
N ARG A 123 16.06 5.06 1.79
CA ARG A 123 15.51 5.62 0.57
C ARG A 123 14.54 6.76 0.85
N VAL A 124 14.43 7.69 -0.09
CA VAL A 124 13.32 8.64 -0.20
C VAL A 124 12.71 8.49 -1.58
N TYR A 125 11.41 8.63 -1.67
CA TYR A 125 10.71 8.39 -2.93
C TYR A 125 9.44 9.21 -3.06
N ALA A 126 9.00 9.39 -4.30
CA ALA A 126 7.70 9.93 -4.63
C ALA A 126 7.08 9.15 -5.79
N GLN A 127 5.76 9.00 -5.76
CA GLN A 127 4.95 8.43 -6.83
C GLN A 127 3.80 9.37 -7.12
N LEU A 128 3.46 9.51 -8.39
CA LEU A 128 2.29 10.26 -8.85
C LEU A 128 1.63 9.50 -9.99
N GLY A 129 0.37 9.20 -9.85
CA GLY A 129 -0.39 8.40 -10.79
C GLY A 129 -1.84 8.85 -10.94
N GLN A 130 -2.50 8.15 -11.83
CA GLN A 130 -3.92 8.27 -12.13
C GLN A 130 -4.59 6.92 -11.86
N ALA A 131 -5.65 6.93 -11.08
CA ALA A 131 -6.51 5.76 -10.93
C ALA A 131 -7.26 5.51 -12.25
N VAL A 132 -7.21 4.28 -12.74
CA VAL A 132 -7.87 3.84 -13.97
C VAL A 132 -8.67 2.55 -13.68
N GLY A 133 -9.84 2.41 -14.32
CA GLY A 133 -10.74 1.27 -14.11
C GLY A 133 -12.06 1.70 -13.51
N GLY A 134 -12.37 1.79 -12.37
CA GLY A 134 -13.55 2.07 -11.55
C GLY A 134 -14.72 2.91 -12.12
N GLY A 135 -14.69 3.25 -13.41
CA GLY A 135 -15.66 4.14 -14.07
C GLY A 135 -15.28 5.62 -13.97
N HIS A 136 -15.87 6.45 -14.82
CA HIS A 136 -15.48 7.88 -14.98
C HIS A 136 -15.63 8.74 -13.72
N SER A 137 -16.51 8.35 -12.80
CA SER A 137 -16.75 9.09 -11.55
C SER A 137 -15.83 8.69 -10.39
N GLN A 138 -15.09 7.60 -10.54
CA GLN A 138 -14.26 7.03 -9.46
C GLN A 138 -12.75 7.23 -9.67
N SER A 139 -12.33 7.64 -10.87
CA SER A 139 -10.91 7.85 -11.20
C SER A 139 -10.47 9.28 -10.88
N GLY A 140 -9.30 9.42 -10.27
CA GLY A 140 -8.66 10.70 -9.96
C GLY A 140 -7.16 10.55 -9.86
N ALA A 141 -6.43 11.67 -9.72
CA ALA A 141 -5.00 11.66 -9.50
C ALA A 141 -4.70 11.39 -8.01
N LEU A 142 -3.68 10.59 -7.76
CA LEU A 142 -3.19 10.27 -6.43
C LEU A 142 -1.68 10.09 -6.43
N GLY A 143 -1.10 10.09 -5.25
CA GLY A 143 0.32 9.87 -5.12
C GLY A 143 0.77 9.75 -3.68
N LYS A 144 2.03 9.44 -3.51
CA LYS A 144 2.68 9.34 -2.20
C LYS A 144 4.08 9.93 -2.24
N ILE A 145 4.53 10.40 -1.09
CA ILE A 145 5.92 10.77 -0.84
C ILE A 145 6.33 10.12 0.46
N GLY A 146 7.52 9.52 0.50
CA GLY A 146 7.95 8.78 1.67
C GLY A 146 9.45 8.67 1.80
N GLY A 147 9.84 8.13 2.94
CA GLY A 147 11.22 7.75 3.24
C GLY A 147 11.26 6.57 4.17
N GLU A 148 12.31 5.78 4.04
CA GLU A 148 12.55 4.57 4.81
C GLU A 148 13.99 4.49 5.26
N LEU A 149 14.17 3.94 6.45
CA LEU A 149 15.47 3.72 7.07
C LEU A 149 15.55 2.30 7.59
N GLY A 150 16.50 1.52 7.09
CA GLY A 150 16.82 0.19 7.56
C GLY A 150 18.02 0.19 8.50
N TYR A 151 18.04 -0.72 9.47
CA TYR A 151 19.12 -0.82 10.44
C TYR A 151 19.29 -2.25 10.95
N PRO A 152 20.53 -2.71 11.17
CA PRO A 152 20.80 -4.02 11.76
C PRO A 152 20.58 -3.98 13.27
N LEU A 153 19.92 -5.02 13.81
CA LEU A 153 19.69 -5.20 15.26
C LEU A 153 20.58 -6.29 15.89
N GLY A 154 21.44 -6.93 15.09
CA GLY A 154 22.24 -8.08 15.50
C GLY A 154 21.55 -9.42 15.24
N GLY A 155 22.30 -10.51 15.28
CA GLY A 155 21.77 -11.86 15.01
C GLY A 155 21.16 -12.05 13.60
N GLY A 156 21.51 -11.19 12.64
CA GLY A 156 20.91 -11.19 11.31
C GLY A 156 19.54 -10.50 11.23
N ILE A 157 19.02 -9.98 12.32
CA ILE A 157 17.75 -9.27 12.37
C ILE A 157 17.92 -7.88 11.75
N ILE A 158 17.05 -7.54 10.81
CA ILE A 158 16.98 -6.23 10.18
C ILE A 158 15.68 -5.55 10.62
N GLY A 159 15.80 -4.34 11.15
CA GLY A 159 14.68 -3.45 11.39
C GLY A 159 14.58 -2.42 10.27
N SER A 160 13.34 -1.94 9.97
CA SER A 160 13.14 -0.78 9.13
C SER A 160 12.01 0.10 9.65
N SER A 161 12.18 1.41 9.49
CA SER A 161 11.18 2.41 9.85
C SER A 161 10.83 3.23 8.63
N GLY A 162 9.53 3.45 8.39
CA GLY A 162 9.03 4.20 7.24
C GLY A 162 8.08 5.30 7.65
N LEU A 163 8.12 6.40 6.89
CA LEU A 163 7.14 7.49 6.98
C LEU A 163 6.68 7.82 5.56
N VAL A 164 5.36 7.78 5.35
CA VAL A 164 4.75 8.03 4.05
C VAL A 164 3.57 8.97 4.20
N ALA A 165 3.45 9.95 3.32
CA ALA A 165 2.29 10.81 3.20
C ALA A 165 1.60 10.56 1.85
N HIS A 166 0.30 10.26 1.87
CA HIS A 166 -0.53 10.05 0.69
C HIS A 166 -1.35 11.30 0.40
N PHE A 167 -1.48 11.63 -0.88
CA PHE A 167 -2.28 12.74 -1.35
C PHE A 167 -3.10 12.34 -2.57
N ALA A 168 -4.22 13.02 -2.79
CA ALA A 168 -5.04 12.80 -3.98
C ALA A 168 -5.78 14.08 -4.39
N ASP A 169 -6.27 14.11 -5.61
CA ASP A 169 -7.15 15.18 -6.08
C ASP A 169 -8.55 15.10 -5.42
N ALA A 170 -9.39 16.10 -5.69
CA ALA A 170 -10.73 16.15 -5.12
C ALA A 170 -11.61 14.97 -5.57
N ARG A 171 -11.43 14.50 -6.79
CA ARG A 171 -12.21 13.39 -7.34
C ARG A 171 -11.88 12.09 -6.64
N GLN A 172 -10.60 11.74 -6.54
CA GLN A 172 -10.14 10.54 -5.86
C GLN A 172 -10.48 10.56 -4.37
N THR A 173 -10.29 11.72 -3.71
CA THR A 173 -10.66 11.88 -2.31
C THR A 173 -12.16 11.70 -2.11
N ASN A 174 -12.98 12.28 -2.99
CA ASN A 174 -14.44 12.19 -2.89
C ASN A 174 -14.95 10.76 -3.19
N THR A 175 -14.23 9.98 -3.99
CA THR A 175 -14.56 8.57 -4.25
C THR A 175 -14.59 7.75 -2.96
N PHE A 176 -13.62 7.94 -2.08
CA PHE A 176 -13.49 7.17 -0.84
C PHE A 176 -14.09 7.83 0.39
N PHE A 177 -14.11 9.16 0.45
CA PHE A 177 -14.48 9.93 1.63
C PHE A 177 -15.70 10.83 1.44
N GLY A 178 -16.27 10.91 0.23
CA GLY A 178 -17.49 11.67 -0.06
C GLY A 178 -18.75 10.93 0.33
N VAL A 179 -19.80 11.69 0.63
CA VAL A 179 -21.18 11.21 0.84
C VAL A 179 -22.12 12.13 0.08
N ASP A 180 -22.76 11.66 -0.97
CA ASP A 180 -23.75 12.43 -1.70
C ASP A 180 -25.12 12.44 -0.99
N ASN A 181 -26.08 13.21 -1.52
CA ASN A 181 -27.39 13.35 -0.88
C ASN A 181 -28.19 12.01 -0.85
N ASN A 182 -28.04 11.16 -1.87
CA ASN A 182 -28.74 9.88 -1.92
C ASN A 182 -28.10 8.89 -0.92
N GLU A 183 -26.79 8.89 -0.87
CA GLU A 183 -26.03 8.12 0.11
C GLU A 183 -26.31 8.56 1.55
N ALA A 184 -26.45 9.88 1.77
CA ALA A 184 -26.80 10.41 3.07
C ALA A 184 -28.18 9.92 3.54
N VAL A 185 -29.17 9.89 2.66
CA VAL A 185 -30.49 9.34 2.97
C VAL A 185 -30.45 7.84 3.24
N ALA A 186 -29.64 7.11 2.44
CA ALA A 186 -29.57 5.64 2.55
C ALA A 186 -28.73 5.16 3.74
N SER A 187 -27.66 5.86 4.09
CA SER A 187 -26.73 5.50 5.17
C SER A 187 -27.01 6.17 6.51
N GLY A 188 -27.73 7.29 6.51
CA GLY A 188 -27.94 8.14 7.67
C GLY A 188 -26.77 9.07 8.01
N LEU A 189 -25.67 9.01 7.23
CA LEU A 189 -24.52 9.90 7.38
C LEU A 189 -24.83 11.29 6.83
N ARG A 190 -24.13 12.32 7.32
CA ARG A 190 -24.27 13.67 6.78
C ARG A 190 -23.63 13.78 5.38
N PRO A 191 -24.26 14.52 4.45
CA PRO A 191 -23.65 14.81 3.15
C PRO A 191 -22.26 15.43 3.34
N TYR A 192 -21.29 14.99 2.54
CA TYR A 192 -19.93 15.49 2.59
C TYR A 192 -19.30 15.47 1.19
N ASN A 193 -18.77 16.62 0.78
CA ASN A 193 -18.00 16.74 -0.47
C ASN A 193 -16.53 16.92 -0.12
N ALA A 194 -15.74 15.87 -0.37
CA ALA A 194 -14.33 15.86 -0.05
C ALA A 194 -13.51 16.66 -1.06
N SER A 195 -12.55 17.44 -0.58
CA SER A 195 -11.58 18.18 -1.41
C SER A 195 -10.26 17.42 -1.51
N GLY A 196 -9.47 17.73 -2.53
CA GLY A 196 -8.12 17.21 -2.72
C GLY A 196 -7.14 17.73 -1.67
N GLY A 197 -5.99 17.06 -1.58
CA GLY A 197 -4.89 17.35 -0.68
C GLY A 197 -4.31 16.09 -0.03
N PHE A 198 -3.57 16.25 1.05
CA PHE A 198 -3.09 15.12 1.83
C PHE A 198 -4.27 14.40 2.49
N GLN A 199 -4.26 13.06 2.39
CA GLN A 199 -5.29 12.17 2.91
C GLN A 199 -4.88 11.51 4.22
N ASN A 200 -3.62 11.04 4.28
CA ASN A 200 -3.09 10.39 5.47
C ASN A 200 -1.57 10.53 5.56
N VAL A 201 -1.08 10.27 6.77
CA VAL A 201 0.33 10.02 7.06
C VAL A 201 0.42 8.66 7.73
N THR A 202 1.33 7.82 7.24
CA THR A 202 1.58 6.47 7.75
C THR A 202 2.97 6.40 8.34
N LEU A 203 3.07 5.94 9.58
CA LEU A 203 4.30 5.55 10.24
C LEU A 203 4.34 4.02 10.30
N SER A 204 5.43 3.40 9.85
CA SER A 204 5.60 1.95 9.85
C SER A 204 6.88 1.52 10.55
N GLN A 205 6.82 0.35 11.16
CA GLN A 205 7.96 -0.35 11.73
C GLN A 205 7.91 -1.81 11.31
N SER A 206 9.01 -2.31 10.73
CA SER A 206 9.09 -3.69 10.26
C SER A 206 10.35 -4.37 10.79
N PHE A 207 10.29 -5.70 10.88
CA PHE A 207 11.40 -6.54 11.28
C PHE A 207 11.44 -7.78 10.39
N ALA A 208 12.65 -8.13 9.95
CA ALA A 208 12.95 -9.39 9.28
C ALA A 208 13.82 -10.25 10.20
N PHE A 209 13.34 -11.43 10.57
CA PHE A 209 14.01 -12.40 11.41
C PHE A 209 14.45 -13.58 10.56
N PRO A 210 15.76 -13.86 10.40
CA PRO A 210 16.21 -15.03 9.69
C PRO A 210 15.83 -16.30 10.48
N LEU A 211 15.14 -17.24 9.83
CA LEU A 211 14.75 -18.52 10.42
C LEU A 211 15.68 -19.66 10.00
N ALA A 212 16.05 -19.66 8.72
CA ALA A 212 16.94 -20.64 8.09
C ALA A 212 17.59 -20.01 6.84
N PRO A 213 18.55 -20.66 6.18
CA PRO A 213 19.00 -20.20 4.87
C PRO A 213 17.81 -19.96 3.95
N HIS A 214 17.75 -18.78 3.33
CA HIS A 214 16.66 -18.31 2.45
C HIS A 214 15.27 -18.13 3.08
N TRP A 215 15.07 -18.43 4.37
CA TRP A 215 13.77 -18.27 5.04
C TRP A 215 13.80 -17.18 6.09
N SER A 216 12.83 -16.28 6.04
CA SER A 216 12.67 -15.20 7.02
C SER A 216 11.23 -15.10 7.50
N LEU A 217 11.09 -14.73 8.78
CA LEU A 217 9.83 -14.26 9.33
C LEU A 217 9.83 -12.73 9.22
N LEU A 218 8.86 -12.19 8.50
CA LEU A 218 8.63 -10.77 8.39
C LEU A 218 7.49 -10.37 9.32
N THR A 219 7.67 -9.29 10.06
CA THR A 219 6.61 -8.69 10.88
C THR A 219 6.60 -7.20 10.67
N SER A 220 5.42 -6.60 10.60
CA SER A 220 5.29 -5.15 10.52
C SER A 220 4.10 -4.65 11.32
N ALA A 221 4.24 -3.41 11.80
CA ALA A 221 3.16 -2.65 12.38
C ALA A 221 3.15 -1.27 11.76
N SER A 222 1.98 -0.76 11.41
CA SER A 222 1.82 0.60 10.90
C SER A 222 0.69 1.33 11.61
N TRP A 223 0.87 2.63 11.71
CA TRP A 223 -0.11 3.56 12.21
C TRP A 223 -0.42 4.58 11.11
N VAL A 224 -1.68 4.64 10.73
CA VAL A 224 -2.21 5.56 9.72
C VAL A 224 -3.00 6.64 10.41
N HIS A 225 -2.66 7.89 10.16
CA HIS A 225 -3.39 9.06 10.64
C HIS A 225 -4.01 9.79 9.45
N LEU A 226 -5.35 9.76 9.36
CA LEU A 226 -6.07 10.51 8.34
C LEU A 226 -5.96 12.01 8.62
N VAL A 227 -5.76 12.80 7.55
CA VAL A 227 -5.59 14.26 7.63
C VAL A 227 -6.48 14.99 6.62
N GLY A 228 -6.48 16.29 6.66
CA GLY A 228 -7.13 17.14 5.65
C GLY A 228 -8.62 16.88 5.50
N SER A 229 -9.07 16.75 4.26
CA SER A 229 -10.47 16.51 3.92
C SER A 229 -10.91 15.08 4.24
N ALA A 230 -10.03 14.09 4.13
CA ALA A 230 -10.32 12.72 4.50
C ALA A 230 -10.72 12.60 5.99
N ALA A 231 -9.94 13.18 6.90
CA ALA A 231 -10.22 13.17 8.33
C ALA A 231 -11.53 13.90 8.73
N LYS A 232 -12.00 14.81 7.88
CA LYS A 232 -13.22 15.60 8.12
C LYS A 232 -14.48 14.94 7.58
N SER A 233 -14.34 13.87 6.81
CA SER A 233 -15.46 13.12 6.24
C SER A 233 -16.46 12.69 7.30
N SER A 234 -17.75 12.74 6.98
CA SER A 234 -18.79 12.17 7.82
C SER A 234 -18.63 10.67 8.01
N ILE A 235 -18.14 9.95 7.03
CA ILE A 235 -17.79 8.52 7.13
C ILE A 235 -16.81 8.30 8.27
N VAL A 236 -15.71 9.05 8.29
CA VAL A 236 -14.64 8.90 9.30
C VAL A 236 -15.11 9.35 10.68
N LYS A 237 -15.91 10.42 10.75
CA LYS A 237 -16.37 10.98 12.04
C LYS A 237 -17.52 10.21 12.69
N GLU A 238 -18.37 9.56 11.90
CA GLU A 238 -19.59 8.94 12.37
C GLU A 238 -19.54 7.41 12.33
N ALA A 239 -18.77 6.84 11.40
CA ALA A 239 -18.65 5.38 11.20
C ALA A 239 -17.21 4.86 11.23
N GLY A 240 -16.19 5.71 11.34
CA GLY A 240 -14.79 5.35 11.28
C GLY A 240 -13.93 5.95 12.38
N HIS A 241 -12.63 5.91 12.15
CA HIS A 241 -11.61 6.50 13.03
C HIS A 241 -10.53 7.21 12.23
N VAL A 242 -10.07 8.35 12.77
CA VAL A 242 -8.95 9.10 12.18
C VAL A 242 -7.62 8.36 12.33
N ASN A 243 -7.47 7.57 13.39
CA ASN A 243 -6.30 6.76 13.67
C ASN A 243 -6.62 5.29 13.41
N GLN A 244 -5.78 4.65 12.61
CA GLN A 244 -5.93 3.24 12.25
C GLN A 244 -4.59 2.53 12.43
N GLY A 245 -4.63 1.33 12.96
CA GLY A 245 -3.46 0.47 13.11
C GLY A 245 -3.54 -0.72 12.15
N GLN A 246 -2.39 -1.23 11.76
CA GLN A 246 -2.30 -2.46 10.99
C GLN A 246 -1.12 -3.27 11.51
N VAL A 247 -1.29 -4.57 11.61
CA VAL A 247 -0.22 -5.49 11.99
C VAL A 247 -0.20 -6.64 11.01
N GLN A 248 1.00 -7.04 10.59
CA GLN A 248 1.18 -8.12 9.62
C GLN A 248 2.31 -9.03 10.02
N THR A 249 2.20 -10.28 9.60
CA THR A 249 3.28 -11.25 9.69
C THR A 249 3.26 -12.13 8.44
N ALA A 250 4.45 -12.46 7.92
CA ALA A 250 4.60 -13.34 6.76
C ALA A 250 5.84 -14.21 6.91
N ILE A 251 5.82 -15.37 6.27
CA ILE A 251 7.01 -16.18 6.04
C ILE A 251 7.41 -15.95 4.59
N SER A 252 8.66 -15.54 4.37
CA SER A 252 9.23 -15.31 3.04
C SER A 252 10.36 -16.29 2.74
N TYR A 253 10.50 -16.59 1.47
CA TYR A 253 11.63 -17.31 0.89
C TYR A 253 12.37 -16.39 -0.07
N THR A 254 13.68 -16.23 0.15
CA THR A 254 14.60 -15.46 -0.69
C THR A 254 15.26 -16.39 -1.70
N PHE A 255 15.28 -16.00 -2.95
CA PHE A 255 16.05 -16.66 -4.03
C PHE A 255 16.95 -15.64 -4.72
N ASP A 256 18.14 -16.15 -5.10
CA ASP A 256 19.25 -15.39 -5.71
C ASP A 256 19.40 -15.75 -7.19
#